data_a1b013dc406894483d3441dceeaebf5a
#
_entry.id   a1b013dc406894483d3441dceeaebf5a
#
_cell.length_a   1.000
_cell.length_b   1.000
_cell.length_c   1.000
_cell.angle_alpha   90.00
_cell.angle_beta   90.00
_cell.angle_gamma   90.00
#
_symmetry.space_group_name_H-M   'P 1'
#
loop_
_entity.id
_entity.type
_entity.pdbx_description
1 polymer ?
#
loop_
_entity_poly.entity_id
_entity_poly.type
_entity_poly.pdbx_seq_one_letter_code
_entity_poly.pdbx_strand_id
1 'polypeptide(L)'
;MKEILQYLFNHHTLSKSEAKATMIEIAQNKFNTAEVTAFISVFLMRNITLKELEGFREALLQMAVPVHIDSSDAIDIVGTGGDGKNTINISTLASFVVAGAGQKVTKHGNYGASTTTGSSNVLEELGYQFKNNSDQLNEDLDKANICFLHAPYFHPALQSVGALRISLGLRTFFNLLGPLVNPAKPQYSVIGVYNLEIARIYQYLLQKEAQDFVLVHGLDGYDEISLTHDSKIITKQGEEIYSAEDLGFNPVTLEDIKAGETIQETAKIFMNILEGNGTEQQNSVILANASVALYHTNKFGTYNDCLLLAQESLESGKALKSFELLVN
;
A
#
# COMPACT_ATOMS: atom_id res chain seq x y z
N MET A 1 10.21 22.34 18.92
CA MET A 1 11.10 21.79 17.87
C MET A 1 12.60 21.96 18.18
N LYS A 2 13.08 23.14 18.55
CA LYS A 2 14.54 23.38 18.71
C LYS A 2 15.27 22.35 19.60
N GLU A 3 14.72 22.02 20.76
CA GLU A 3 15.32 21.03 21.68
C GLU A 3 15.31 19.63 21.07
N ILE A 4 14.22 19.25 20.37
CA ILE A 4 14.11 17.97 19.66
C ILE A 4 15.18 17.88 18.58
N LEU A 5 15.37 18.93 17.78
CA LEU A 5 16.39 18.95 16.73
C LEU A 5 17.81 18.86 17.32
N GLN A 6 18.11 19.58 18.38
CA GLN A 6 19.40 19.49 19.05
C GLN A 6 19.67 18.08 19.58
N TYR A 7 18.66 17.42 20.15
CA TYR A 7 18.76 16.04 20.60
C TYR A 7 19.04 15.07 19.45
N LEU A 8 18.28 15.19 18.34
CA LEU A 8 18.45 14.36 17.14
C LEU A 8 19.79 14.62 16.44
N PHE A 9 20.27 15.87 16.38
CA PHE A 9 21.58 16.23 15.78
C PHE A 9 22.76 15.70 16.58
N ASN A 10 22.58 15.41 17.87
CA ASN A 10 23.54 14.69 18.70
C ASN A 10 23.42 13.15 18.56
N HIS A 11 22.84 12.67 17.47
CA HIS A 11 22.66 11.24 17.14
C HIS A 11 21.78 10.45 18.11
N HIS A 12 20.97 11.11 18.90
CA HIS A 12 19.96 10.44 19.71
C HIS A 12 18.74 10.08 18.89
N THR A 13 17.92 9.15 19.40
CA THR A 13 16.67 8.71 18.77
C THR A 13 15.51 8.99 19.73
N LEU A 14 14.33 9.27 19.17
CA LEU A 14 13.15 9.52 19.98
C LEU A 14 12.61 8.20 20.57
N SER A 15 12.14 8.26 21.79
CA SER A 15 11.27 7.23 22.33
C SER A 15 9.94 7.23 21.57
N LYS A 16 9.15 6.16 21.70
CA LYS A 16 7.83 6.05 21.08
C LYS A 16 6.90 7.21 21.52
N SER A 17 6.92 7.60 22.79
CA SER A 17 6.10 8.68 23.31
C SER A 17 6.52 10.06 22.78
N GLU A 18 7.83 10.32 22.69
CA GLU A 18 8.34 11.57 22.11
C GLU A 18 8.04 11.67 20.61
N ALA A 19 8.24 10.59 19.86
CA ALA A 19 7.91 10.52 18.44
C ALA A 19 6.41 10.77 18.21
N LYS A 20 5.54 10.14 19.00
CA LYS A 20 4.09 10.34 18.94
C LYS A 20 3.72 11.79 19.22
N ALA A 21 4.24 12.37 20.31
CA ALA A 21 3.95 13.76 20.68
C ALA A 21 4.43 14.74 19.60
N THR A 22 5.65 14.56 19.08
CA THR A 22 6.20 15.40 18.00
C THR A 22 5.35 15.34 16.75
N MET A 23 4.89 14.16 16.33
CA MET A 23 4.03 14.00 15.16
C MET A 23 2.69 14.70 15.34
N ILE A 24 2.08 14.60 16.52
CA ILE A 24 0.82 15.31 16.84
C ILE A 24 1.03 16.82 16.74
N GLU A 25 2.12 17.34 17.26
CA GLU A 25 2.43 18.77 17.21
C GLU A 25 2.71 19.28 15.78
N ILE A 26 3.38 18.48 14.96
CA ILE A 26 3.57 18.76 13.52
C ILE A 26 2.19 18.83 12.83
N ALA A 27 1.33 17.87 13.07
CA ALA A 27 -0.01 17.82 12.50
C ALA A 27 -0.89 19.01 12.92
N GLN A 28 -0.67 19.52 14.13
CA GLN A 28 -1.35 20.70 14.65
C GLN A 28 -0.73 22.03 14.17
N ASN A 29 0.22 22.00 13.25
CA ASN A 29 0.94 23.17 12.72
C ASN A 29 1.61 24.03 13.81
N LYS A 30 2.09 23.41 14.90
CA LYS A 30 2.81 24.13 15.99
C LYS A 30 4.22 24.54 15.59
N PHE A 31 4.73 24.03 14.48
CA PHE A 31 6.08 24.29 14.00
C PHE A 31 6.05 24.91 12.61
N ASN A 32 7.00 25.77 12.33
CA ASN A 32 7.13 26.35 11.00
C ASN A 32 7.74 25.36 10.01
N THR A 33 7.62 25.69 8.71
CA THR A 33 8.09 24.84 7.60
C THR A 33 9.58 24.50 7.72
N ALA A 34 10.44 25.45 8.13
CA ALA A 34 11.87 25.20 8.25
C ALA A 34 12.19 24.19 9.36
N GLU A 35 11.49 24.27 10.49
CA GLU A 35 11.62 23.32 11.60
C GLU A 35 11.16 21.91 11.20
N VAL A 36 10.02 21.81 10.51
CA VAL A 36 9.51 20.52 10.02
C VAL A 36 10.43 19.94 8.95
N THR A 37 10.97 20.77 8.04
CA THR A 37 11.95 20.33 7.05
C THR A 37 13.21 19.77 7.72
N ALA A 38 13.77 20.50 8.70
CA ALA A 38 14.94 20.02 9.44
C ALA A 38 14.67 18.69 10.15
N PHE A 39 13.47 18.55 10.75
CA PHE A 39 13.05 17.30 11.39
C PHE A 39 12.99 16.14 10.42
N ILE A 40 12.35 16.32 9.26
CA ILE A 40 12.27 15.30 8.21
C ILE A 40 13.66 14.92 7.72
N SER A 41 14.56 15.91 7.54
CA SER A 41 15.91 15.70 7.03
C SER A 41 16.77 14.80 7.93
N VAL A 42 16.53 14.77 9.23
CA VAL A 42 17.21 13.84 10.16
C VAL A 42 17.02 12.39 9.71
N PHE A 43 15.79 12.03 9.31
CA PHE A 43 15.44 10.67 8.88
C PHE A 43 15.83 10.35 7.43
N LEU A 44 16.36 11.33 6.70
CA LEU A 44 17.03 11.12 5.42
C LEU A 44 18.53 10.82 5.61
N MET A 45 19.11 11.30 6.72
CA MET A 45 20.52 11.09 7.07
C MET A 45 20.77 9.82 7.89
N ARG A 46 19.75 9.28 8.53
CA ARG A 46 19.78 8.03 9.28
C ARG A 46 18.47 7.29 9.15
N ASN A 47 18.52 5.99 9.39
CA ASN A 47 17.33 5.17 9.37
C ASN A 47 16.42 5.49 10.57
N ILE A 48 15.11 5.39 10.34
CA ILE A 48 14.12 5.46 11.38
C ILE A 48 14.21 4.23 12.28
N THR A 49 14.07 4.41 13.59
CA THR A 49 14.01 3.29 14.53
C THR A 49 12.58 2.73 14.64
N LEU A 50 12.46 1.48 15.10
CA LEU A 50 11.16 0.87 15.36
C LEU A 50 10.29 1.72 16.31
N LYS A 51 10.88 2.26 17.39
CA LYS A 51 10.16 3.10 18.36
C LYS A 51 9.65 4.39 17.78
N GLU A 52 10.43 5.02 16.90
CA GLU A 52 10.02 6.24 16.19
C GLU A 52 8.89 5.95 15.21
N LEU A 53 8.99 4.87 14.43
CA LEU A 53 7.94 4.47 13.51
C LEU A 53 6.64 4.10 14.25
N GLU A 54 6.73 3.34 15.35
CA GLU A 54 5.59 3.03 16.24
C GLU A 54 4.90 4.32 16.74
N GLY A 55 5.68 5.30 17.20
CA GLY A 55 5.16 6.56 17.70
C GLY A 55 4.46 7.38 16.62
N PHE A 56 5.07 7.50 15.45
CA PHE A 56 4.47 8.22 14.32
C PHE A 56 3.18 7.55 13.83
N ARG A 57 3.19 6.21 13.71
CA ARG A 57 1.99 5.42 13.38
C ARG A 57 0.86 5.66 14.38
N GLU A 58 1.14 5.54 15.68
CA GLU A 58 0.12 5.77 16.71
C GLU A 58 -0.46 7.19 16.69
N ALA A 59 0.36 8.19 16.41
CA ALA A 59 -0.11 9.56 16.26
C ALA A 59 -1.11 9.67 15.10
N LEU A 60 -0.77 9.12 13.94
CA LEU A 60 -1.65 9.16 12.75
C LEU A 60 -2.94 8.40 12.97
N LEU A 61 -2.89 7.21 13.57
CA LEU A 61 -4.10 6.43 13.88
C LEU A 61 -4.99 7.13 14.92
N GLN A 62 -4.40 7.82 15.90
CA GLN A 62 -5.14 8.60 16.89
C GLN A 62 -5.86 9.81 16.27
N MET A 63 -5.25 10.43 15.25
CA MET A 63 -5.79 11.61 14.57
C MET A 63 -6.59 11.27 13.31
N ALA A 64 -6.66 9.99 12.94
CA ALA A 64 -7.42 9.54 11.78
C ALA A 64 -8.92 9.84 11.96
N VAL A 65 -9.57 10.20 10.87
CA VAL A 65 -11.03 10.30 10.83
C VAL A 65 -11.60 8.90 11.04
N PRO A 66 -12.47 8.68 12.04
CA PRO A 66 -13.05 7.37 12.28
C PRO A 66 -13.87 6.89 11.09
N VAL A 67 -13.71 5.62 10.75
CA VAL A 67 -14.55 4.95 9.76
C VAL A 67 -15.09 3.67 10.37
N HIS A 68 -16.39 3.42 10.15
CA HIS A 68 -17.10 2.24 10.65
C HIS A 68 -17.46 1.33 9.48
N ILE A 69 -16.55 0.43 9.16
CA ILE A 69 -16.65 -0.55 8.07
C ILE A 69 -16.51 -1.95 8.66
N ASP A 70 -17.30 -2.90 8.18
CA ASP A 70 -17.10 -4.32 8.50
C ASP A 70 -15.85 -4.86 7.79
N SER A 71 -14.73 -4.66 8.45
CA SER A 71 -13.38 -5.06 7.99
C SER A 71 -12.85 -6.31 8.70
N SER A 72 -13.68 -6.95 9.52
CA SER A 72 -13.30 -8.14 10.31
C SER A 72 -12.81 -9.31 9.46
N ASP A 73 -13.15 -9.31 8.18
CA ASP A 73 -12.84 -10.31 7.18
C ASP A 73 -12.21 -9.70 5.91
N ALA A 74 -11.79 -8.45 5.98
CA ALA A 74 -11.24 -7.74 4.84
C ALA A 74 -9.72 -7.81 4.77
N ILE A 75 -9.20 -7.59 3.56
CA ILE A 75 -7.76 -7.48 3.27
C ILE A 75 -7.43 -6.10 2.71
N ASP A 76 -6.24 -5.56 3.05
CA ASP A 76 -5.61 -4.45 2.36
C ASP A 76 -4.43 -4.96 1.54
N ILE A 77 -4.28 -4.48 0.32
CA ILE A 77 -3.15 -4.80 -0.58
C ILE A 77 -2.48 -3.49 -0.96
N VAL A 78 -1.33 -3.21 -0.38
CA VAL A 78 -0.71 -1.89 -0.46
C VAL A 78 0.82 -2.00 -0.49
N GLY A 79 1.49 -1.09 -1.20
CA GLY A 79 2.94 -0.94 -1.14
C GLY A 79 3.35 0.34 -0.41
N THR A 80 4.59 0.39 0.05
CA THR A 80 5.19 1.64 0.57
C THR A 80 5.32 2.69 -0.51
N GLY A 81 5.36 2.25 -1.75
CA GLY A 81 5.72 3.09 -2.88
C GLY A 81 7.16 3.57 -2.79
N GLY A 82 7.54 4.39 -3.75
CA GLY A 82 8.86 5.03 -3.74
C GLY A 82 10.01 4.08 -4.06
N ASP A 83 9.77 2.93 -4.65
CA ASP A 83 10.79 2.00 -5.13
C ASP A 83 11.60 2.56 -6.32
N GLY A 84 11.11 3.65 -6.92
CA GLY A 84 11.72 4.29 -8.09
C GLY A 84 11.39 3.56 -9.40
N LYS A 85 10.49 2.60 -9.34
CA LYS A 85 10.00 1.84 -10.49
C LYS A 85 8.73 2.51 -11.01
N ASN A 86 8.56 2.55 -12.31
CA ASN A 86 7.35 3.09 -12.95
C ASN A 86 6.55 1.91 -13.51
N THR A 87 5.92 1.15 -12.61
CA THR A 87 5.13 -0.04 -12.96
C THR A 87 3.65 0.29 -13.12
N ILE A 88 2.93 -0.58 -13.86
CA ILE A 88 1.46 -0.64 -13.81
C ILE A 88 1.01 -0.73 -12.34
N ASN A 89 -0.22 -0.31 -12.04
CA ASN A 89 -0.74 -0.29 -10.66
C ASN A 89 -1.04 -1.69 -10.13
N ILE A 90 0.01 -2.50 -9.91
CA ILE A 90 -0.06 -3.93 -9.59
C ILE A 90 -0.97 -4.18 -8.39
N SER A 91 -0.70 -3.55 -7.24
CA SER A 91 -1.51 -3.76 -6.02
C SER A 91 -2.97 -3.33 -6.18
N THR A 92 -3.25 -2.30 -7.00
CA THR A 92 -4.62 -1.84 -7.23
C THR A 92 -5.38 -2.82 -8.16
N LEU A 93 -4.75 -3.28 -9.22
CA LEU A 93 -5.31 -4.32 -10.10
C LEU A 93 -5.54 -5.63 -9.33
N ALA A 94 -4.54 -6.09 -8.56
CA ALA A 94 -4.68 -7.26 -7.71
C ALA A 94 -5.84 -7.13 -6.71
N SER A 95 -6.10 -5.92 -6.18
CA SER A 95 -7.23 -5.67 -5.30
C SER A 95 -8.58 -5.95 -5.97
N PHE A 96 -8.76 -5.58 -7.24
CA PHE A 96 -9.98 -5.89 -8.00
C PHE A 96 -10.09 -7.38 -8.34
N VAL A 97 -8.98 -8.05 -8.64
CA VAL A 97 -8.95 -9.51 -8.86
C VAL A 97 -9.36 -10.23 -7.58
N VAL A 98 -8.83 -9.84 -6.44
CA VAL A 98 -9.16 -10.40 -5.12
C VAL A 98 -10.63 -10.14 -4.75
N ALA A 99 -11.14 -8.95 -5.03
CA ALA A 99 -12.55 -8.61 -4.82
C ALA A 99 -13.48 -9.44 -5.72
N GLY A 100 -13.13 -9.59 -7.00
CA GLY A 100 -13.87 -10.43 -7.95
C GLY A 100 -13.84 -11.93 -7.61
N ALA A 101 -12.81 -12.40 -6.90
CA ALA A 101 -12.73 -13.74 -6.33
C ALA A 101 -13.59 -13.92 -5.07
N GLY A 102 -14.23 -12.86 -4.57
CA GLY A 102 -15.17 -12.90 -3.43
C GLY A 102 -14.57 -12.54 -2.08
N GLN A 103 -13.31 -12.11 -2.01
CA GLN A 103 -12.69 -11.62 -0.79
C GLN A 103 -12.94 -10.12 -0.63
N LYS A 104 -13.46 -9.70 0.53
CA LYS A 104 -13.63 -8.26 0.84
C LYS A 104 -12.28 -7.55 0.89
N VAL A 105 -12.18 -6.39 0.23
CA VAL A 105 -10.98 -5.55 0.17
C VAL A 105 -11.27 -4.15 0.70
N THR A 106 -10.50 -3.68 1.68
CA THR A 106 -10.55 -2.30 2.16
C THR A 106 -9.25 -1.60 1.79
N LYS A 107 -9.14 -1.21 0.51
CA LYS A 107 -7.90 -0.67 -0.03
C LYS A 107 -7.62 0.74 0.48
N HIS A 108 -6.50 0.92 1.19
CA HIS A 108 -6.00 2.24 1.57
C HIS A 108 -5.02 2.74 0.51
N GLY A 109 -5.29 3.89 -0.08
CA GLY A 109 -4.48 4.42 -1.17
C GLY A 109 -4.35 5.94 -1.18
N ASN A 110 -3.39 6.43 -1.98
CA ASN A 110 -3.10 7.85 -2.11
C ASN A 110 -2.67 8.19 -3.54
N TYR A 111 -2.53 9.48 -3.81
CA TYR A 111 -1.81 9.96 -4.98
C TYR A 111 -0.34 9.53 -4.95
N GLY A 112 0.25 9.34 -6.10
CA GLY A 112 1.69 9.05 -6.21
C GLY A 112 2.53 10.16 -5.59
N ALA A 113 3.48 9.80 -4.73
CA ALA A 113 4.40 10.77 -4.13
C ALA A 113 5.67 10.98 -4.97
N SER A 114 6.09 9.96 -5.68
CA SER A 114 7.29 9.93 -6.53
C SER A 114 7.01 9.52 -7.98
N THR A 115 5.78 9.07 -8.25
CA THR A 115 5.31 8.67 -9.58
C THR A 115 4.05 9.46 -9.93
N THR A 116 3.78 9.64 -11.20
CA THR A 116 2.54 10.28 -11.69
C THR A 116 1.33 9.36 -11.61
N THR A 117 1.50 8.10 -11.22
CA THR A 117 0.54 7.01 -11.39
C THR A 117 0.20 6.28 -10.09
N GLY A 118 0.04 7.00 -8.98
CA GLY A 118 -0.47 6.41 -7.74
C GLY A 118 -1.89 5.85 -7.89
N SER A 119 -2.31 4.97 -6.98
CA SER A 119 -3.62 4.31 -7.03
C SER A 119 -4.79 5.30 -7.13
N SER A 120 -4.74 6.41 -6.39
CA SER A 120 -5.77 7.45 -6.47
C SER A 120 -5.76 8.19 -7.81
N ASN A 121 -4.58 8.42 -8.41
CA ASN A 121 -4.52 9.08 -9.71
C ASN A 121 -5.25 8.28 -10.79
N VAL A 122 -4.99 6.97 -10.85
CA VAL A 122 -5.60 6.10 -11.87
C VAL A 122 -7.09 5.95 -11.64
N LEU A 123 -7.54 5.76 -10.40
CA LEU A 123 -8.97 5.61 -10.11
C LEU A 123 -9.75 6.90 -10.42
N GLU A 124 -9.19 8.07 -10.10
CA GLU A 124 -9.77 9.37 -10.41
C GLU A 124 -9.86 9.61 -11.93
N GLU A 125 -8.80 9.29 -12.69
CA GLU A 125 -8.80 9.36 -14.16
C GLU A 125 -9.86 8.42 -14.78
N LEU A 126 -10.12 7.27 -14.13
CA LEU A 126 -11.17 6.31 -14.53
C LEU A 126 -12.57 6.67 -14.02
N GLY A 127 -12.73 7.85 -13.40
CA GLY A 127 -14.03 8.39 -13.01
C GLY A 127 -14.48 8.05 -11.59
N TYR A 128 -13.66 7.35 -10.79
CA TYR A 128 -14.03 7.05 -9.40
C TYR A 128 -14.06 8.32 -8.55
N GLN A 129 -15.15 8.53 -7.84
CA GLN A 129 -15.32 9.61 -6.88
C GLN A 129 -15.06 9.11 -5.46
N PHE A 130 -13.98 9.61 -4.83
CA PHE A 130 -13.62 9.21 -3.49
C PHE A 130 -14.71 9.53 -2.48
N LYS A 131 -14.97 8.59 -1.58
CA LYS A 131 -15.99 8.67 -0.53
C LYS A 131 -15.32 8.81 0.84
N ASN A 132 -15.98 9.52 1.76
CA ASN A 132 -15.51 9.69 3.13
C ASN A 132 -16.59 9.36 4.17
N ASN A 133 -17.72 8.82 3.73
CA ASN A 133 -18.84 8.43 4.56
C ASN A 133 -18.85 6.90 4.74
N SER A 134 -19.00 6.44 5.99
CA SER A 134 -18.97 5.01 6.32
C SER A 134 -20.09 4.22 5.63
N ASP A 135 -21.28 4.80 5.48
CA ASP A 135 -22.42 4.12 4.84
C ASP A 135 -22.15 3.86 3.36
N GLN A 136 -21.62 4.86 2.64
CA GLN A 136 -21.25 4.72 1.23
C GLN A 136 -20.10 3.71 1.03
N LEU A 137 -19.11 3.70 1.94
CA LEU A 137 -18.00 2.76 1.87
C LEU A 137 -18.43 1.33 2.18
N ASN A 138 -19.38 1.13 3.10
CA ASN A 138 -20.02 -0.17 3.33
C ASN A 138 -20.83 -0.61 2.12
N GLU A 139 -21.59 0.30 1.50
CA GLU A 139 -22.33 0.01 0.26
C GLU A 139 -21.40 -0.46 -0.87
N ASP A 140 -20.24 0.19 -1.04
CA ASP A 140 -19.21 -0.25 -1.99
C ASP A 140 -18.69 -1.65 -1.66
N LEU A 141 -18.38 -1.88 -0.39
CA LEU A 141 -17.88 -3.17 0.08
C LEU A 141 -18.89 -4.31 -0.11
N ASP A 142 -20.19 -4.01 0.08
CA ASP A 142 -21.27 -5.01 -0.09
C ASP A 142 -21.58 -5.28 -1.57
N LYS A 143 -21.50 -4.27 -2.44
CA LYS A 143 -21.81 -4.40 -3.87
C LYS A 143 -20.63 -4.90 -4.69
N ALA A 144 -19.44 -4.32 -4.44
CA ALA A 144 -18.24 -4.53 -5.25
C ALA A 144 -17.20 -5.45 -4.58
N ASN A 145 -17.40 -5.90 -3.34
CA ASN A 145 -16.42 -6.53 -2.47
C ASN A 145 -15.14 -5.67 -2.25
N ILE A 146 -15.17 -4.39 -2.61
CA ILE A 146 -14.04 -3.48 -2.43
C ILE A 146 -14.54 -2.09 -2.12
N CYS A 147 -13.93 -1.43 -1.14
CA CYS A 147 -14.03 0.00 -0.94
C CYS A 147 -12.64 0.64 -0.95
N PHE A 148 -12.58 1.92 -1.35
CA PHE A 148 -11.32 2.65 -1.45
C PHE A 148 -11.25 3.76 -0.41
N LEU A 149 -10.31 3.65 0.51
CA LEU A 149 -10.04 4.60 1.57
C LEU A 149 -8.97 5.59 1.11
N HIS A 150 -9.39 6.74 0.60
CA HIS A 150 -8.49 7.78 0.11
C HIS A 150 -7.79 8.47 1.27
N ALA A 151 -6.48 8.27 1.41
CA ALA A 151 -5.70 8.71 2.57
C ALA A 151 -5.89 10.19 2.96
N PRO A 152 -5.98 11.17 2.02
CA PRO A 152 -6.25 12.56 2.37
C PRO A 152 -7.56 12.80 3.12
N TYR A 153 -8.58 11.97 2.93
CA TYR A 153 -9.85 12.11 3.65
C TYR A 153 -9.80 11.58 5.08
N PHE A 154 -8.97 10.57 5.33
CA PHE A 154 -8.90 9.89 6.63
C PHE A 154 -7.72 10.32 7.49
N HIS A 155 -6.70 10.94 6.90
CA HIS A 155 -5.49 11.41 7.59
C HIS A 155 -5.24 12.91 7.37
N PRO A 156 -6.11 13.80 7.91
CA PRO A 156 -5.93 15.25 7.74
C PRO A 156 -4.60 15.74 8.31
N ALA A 157 -4.04 15.04 9.28
CA ALA A 157 -2.71 15.29 9.83
C ALA A 157 -1.59 15.29 8.77
N LEU A 158 -1.73 14.49 7.72
CA LEU A 158 -0.75 14.41 6.64
C LEU A 158 -0.87 15.57 5.63
N GLN A 159 -2.00 16.29 5.62
CA GLN A 159 -2.19 17.45 4.74
C GLN A 159 -1.23 18.59 5.12
N SER A 160 -0.97 18.78 6.42
CA SER A 160 -0.07 19.82 6.91
C SER A 160 1.37 19.71 6.37
N VAL A 161 1.79 18.49 6.05
CA VAL A 161 3.12 18.20 5.48
C VAL A 161 3.09 17.88 3.99
N GLY A 162 1.92 17.83 3.38
CA GLY A 162 1.75 17.41 1.98
C GLY A 162 2.52 18.29 1.01
N ALA A 163 2.30 19.62 1.06
CA ALA A 163 3.00 20.59 0.22
C ALA A 163 4.53 20.56 0.42
N LEU A 164 4.97 20.39 1.67
CA LEU A 164 6.39 20.28 2.00
C LEU A 164 7.02 19.03 1.38
N ARG A 165 6.35 17.89 1.45
CA ARG A 165 6.82 16.62 0.86
C ARG A 165 6.96 16.74 -0.66
N ILE A 166 5.99 17.37 -1.32
CA ILE A 166 6.04 17.64 -2.77
C ILE A 166 7.22 18.56 -3.09
N SER A 167 7.41 19.64 -2.33
CA SER A 167 8.51 20.59 -2.54
C SER A 167 9.89 19.98 -2.32
N LEU A 168 10.01 19.03 -1.39
CA LEU A 168 11.27 18.32 -1.17
C LEU A 168 11.59 17.37 -2.32
N GLY A 169 10.58 16.78 -2.99
CA GLY A 169 10.76 15.81 -4.06
C GLY A 169 11.55 14.55 -3.65
N LEU A 170 11.67 14.30 -2.35
CA LEU A 170 12.43 13.20 -1.79
C LEU A 170 11.52 12.20 -1.09
N ARG A 171 11.94 10.95 -1.09
CA ARG A 171 11.32 9.91 -0.27
C ARG A 171 11.63 10.20 1.20
N THR A 172 10.59 10.22 2.02
CA THR A 172 10.71 10.49 3.44
C THR A 172 10.08 9.36 4.26
N PHE A 173 10.27 9.36 5.59
CA PHE A 173 9.65 8.37 6.47
C PHE A 173 8.10 8.37 6.38
N PHE A 174 7.47 9.43 5.90
CA PHE A 174 6.03 9.45 5.66
C PHE A 174 5.57 8.41 4.63
N ASN A 175 6.45 8.02 3.71
CA ASN A 175 6.13 6.95 2.75
C ASN A 175 5.99 5.59 3.45
N LEU A 176 6.67 5.41 4.59
CA LEU A 176 6.59 4.20 5.39
C LEU A 176 5.32 4.13 6.25
N LEU A 177 4.56 5.20 6.38
CA LEU A 177 3.40 5.23 7.27
C LEU A 177 2.10 4.80 6.58
N GLY A 178 1.97 5.05 5.26
CA GLY A 178 0.75 4.75 4.50
C GLY A 178 0.21 3.34 4.73
N PRO A 179 1.00 2.29 4.50
CA PRO A 179 0.56 0.90 4.67
C PRO A 179 0.20 0.52 6.11
N LEU A 180 0.67 1.27 7.09
CA LEU A 180 0.53 0.97 8.52
C LEU A 180 -0.67 1.67 9.17
N VAL A 181 -1.39 2.52 8.44
CA VAL A 181 -2.41 3.40 9.02
C VAL A 181 -3.76 3.31 8.30
N ASN A 182 -4.09 2.15 7.71
CA ASN A 182 -5.42 1.94 7.13
C ASN A 182 -6.49 2.17 8.22
N PRO A 183 -7.39 3.15 8.06
CA PRO A 183 -8.37 3.51 9.09
C PRO A 183 -9.43 2.41 9.30
N ALA A 184 -9.65 1.54 8.32
CA ALA A 184 -10.56 0.40 8.45
C ALA A 184 -10.00 -0.73 9.31
N LYS A 185 -8.67 -0.78 9.53
CA LYS A 185 -7.99 -1.84 10.30
C LYS A 185 -8.39 -3.25 9.87
N PRO A 186 -8.18 -3.62 8.59
CA PRO A 186 -8.56 -4.93 8.08
C PRO A 186 -7.87 -6.06 8.83
N GLN A 187 -8.50 -7.25 8.83
CA GLN A 187 -7.95 -8.45 9.47
C GLN A 187 -6.65 -8.91 8.80
N TYR A 188 -6.54 -8.75 7.48
CA TYR A 188 -5.42 -9.20 6.68
C TYR A 188 -4.76 -8.04 5.94
N SER A 189 -3.46 -8.13 5.69
CA SER A 189 -2.75 -7.18 4.86
C SER A 189 -1.63 -7.83 4.05
N VAL A 190 -1.52 -7.45 2.79
CA VAL A 190 -0.33 -7.67 1.96
C VAL A 190 0.36 -6.34 1.79
N ILE A 191 1.57 -6.23 2.30
CA ILE A 191 2.32 -4.97 2.33
C ILE A 191 3.63 -5.15 1.57
N GLY A 192 3.74 -4.45 0.47
CA GLY A 192 4.98 -4.36 -0.28
C GLY A 192 5.96 -3.38 0.32
N VAL A 193 7.24 -3.74 0.35
CA VAL A 193 8.32 -2.90 0.88
C VAL A 193 9.52 -2.90 -0.06
N TYR A 194 10.08 -1.74 -0.33
CA TYR A 194 11.12 -1.56 -1.34
C TYR A 194 12.53 -1.98 -0.89
N ASN A 195 12.74 -2.33 0.38
CA ASN A 195 14.01 -2.88 0.85
C ASN A 195 13.85 -3.76 2.10
N LEU A 196 14.83 -4.61 2.35
CA LEU A 196 14.83 -5.59 3.44
C LEU A 196 14.94 -4.97 4.84
N GLU A 197 15.53 -3.79 4.96
CA GLU A 197 15.63 -3.11 6.25
C GLU A 197 14.24 -2.65 6.73
N ILE A 198 13.46 -2.08 5.83
CA ILE A 198 12.06 -1.69 6.10
C ILE A 198 11.22 -2.95 6.34
N ALA A 199 11.41 -4.02 5.56
CA ALA A 199 10.74 -5.28 5.78
C ALA A 199 10.93 -5.76 7.23
N ARG A 200 12.16 -5.70 7.72
CA ARG A 200 12.50 -6.11 9.09
C ARG A 200 11.83 -5.23 10.15
N ILE A 201 11.83 -3.91 9.97
CA ILE A 201 11.16 -2.98 10.89
C ILE A 201 9.65 -3.24 10.91
N TYR A 202 9.03 -3.45 9.75
CA TYR A 202 7.61 -3.79 9.62
C TYR A 202 7.28 -5.11 10.27
N GLN A 203 8.09 -6.14 10.06
CA GLN A 203 7.92 -7.44 10.69
C GLN A 203 7.88 -7.32 12.22
N TYR A 204 8.85 -6.62 12.83
CA TYR A 204 8.87 -6.41 14.29
C TYR A 204 7.67 -5.60 14.80
N LEU A 205 7.18 -4.65 14.00
CA LEU A 205 6.02 -3.86 14.37
C LEU A 205 4.74 -4.69 14.30
N LEU A 206 4.53 -5.40 13.18
CA LEU A 206 3.28 -6.10 12.89
C LEU A 206 3.14 -7.43 13.65
N GLN A 207 4.25 -8.08 14.03
CA GLN A 207 4.22 -9.29 14.86
C GLN A 207 3.51 -9.09 16.21
N LYS A 208 3.42 -7.86 16.70
CA LYS A 208 2.75 -7.51 17.96
C LYS A 208 1.25 -7.25 17.79
N GLU A 209 0.78 -7.15 16.54
CA GLU A 209 -0.60 -6.82 16.22
C GLU A 209 -1.46 -8.08 16.06
N ALA A 210 -2.78 -7.94 16.28
CA ALA A 210 -3.73 -9.02 16.01
C ALA A 210 -3.91 -9.25 14.49
N GLN A 211 -3.70 -8.22 13.68
CA GLN A 211 -3.78 -8.29 12.22
C GLN A 211 -2.79 -9.31 11.66
N ASP A 212 -3.23 -10.13 10.72
CA ASP A 212 -2.35 -10.99 9.95
C ASP A 212 -1.75 -10.24 8.76
N PHE A 213 -0.48 -10.52 8.47
CA PHE A 213 0.26 -9.79 7.44
C PHE A 213 1.12 -10.70 6.58
N VAL A 214 1.28 -10.28 5.34
CA VAL A 214 2.35 -10.69 4.44
C VAL A 214 3.16 -9.45 4.07
N LEU A 215 4.47 -9.49 4.26
CA LEU A 215 5.38 -8.51 3.68
C LEU A 215 5.98 -9.10 2.41
N VAL A 216 6.00 -8.30 1.36
CA VAL A 216 6.56 -8.67 0.06
C VAL A 216 7.70 -7.73 -0.28
N HIS A 217 8.81 -8.29 -0.77
CA HIS A 217 9.94 -7.53 -1.28
C HIS A 217 10.55 -8.25 -2.48
N GLY A 218 10.48 -7.63 -3.68
CA GLY A 218 11.25 -8.08 -4.83
C GLY A 218 12.74 -7.83 -4.59
N LEU A 219 13.59 -8.84 -4.75
CA LEU A 219 15.02 -8.74 -4.44
C LEU A 219 15.77 -7.75 -5.35
N ASP A 220 15.17 -7.33 -6.44
CA ASP A 220 15.62 -6.25 -7.34
C ASP A 220 15.02 -4.87 -6.98
N GLY A 221 14.39 -4.75 -5.80
CA GLY A 221 13.99 -3.49 -5.18
C GLY A 221 12.54 -3.07 -5.39
N TYR A 222 11.68 -3.93 -5.94
CA TYR A 222 10.23 -3.68 -6.02
C TYR A 222 9.56 -3.86 -4.66
N ASP A 223 8.53 -3.07 -4.42
CA ASP A 223 7.61 -3.24 -3.30
C ASP A 223 6.35 -4.05 -3.68
N GLU A 224 6.50 -4.96 -4.65
CA GLU A 224 5.46 -5.87 -5.15
C GLU A 224 6.11 -7.17 -5.65
N ILE A 225 5.35 -8.23 -5.89
CA ILE A 225 5.82 -9.40 -6.64
C ILE A 225 5.86 -9.01 -8.11
N SER A 226 7.03 -8.63 -8.59
CA SER A 226 7.22 -8.14 -9.95
C SER A 226 7.42 -9.24 -10.98
N LEU A 227 7.80 -10.45 -10.55
CA LEU A 227 8.27 -11.57 -11.37
C LEU A 227 9.51 -11.25 -12.24
N THR A 228 10.11 -10.07 -12.06
CA THR A 228 11.38 -9.71 -12.73
C THR A 228 12.59 -10.34 -12.06
N HIS A 229 12.44 -10.70 -10.79
CA HIS A 229 13.43 -11.39 -9.95
C HIS A 229 12.69 -12.14 -8.84
N ASP A 230 13.43 -12.90 -8.03
CA ASP A 230 12.89 -13.57 -6.85
C ASP A 230 12.28 -12.57 -5.87
N SER A 231 11.24 -13.00 -5.19
CA SER A 231 10.54 -12.22 -4.18
C SER A 231 10.67 -12.85 -2.81
N LYS A 232 11.03 -12.04 -1.81
CA LYS A 232 11.00 -12.44 -0.41
C LYS A 232 9.62 -12.18 0.16
N ILE A 233 9.01 -13.23 0.70
CA ILE A 233 7.71 -13.20 1.38
C ILE A 233 7.93 -13.49 2.86
N ILE A 234 7.42 -12.61 3.74
CA ILE A 234 7.57 -12.68 5.18
C ILE A 234 6.18 -12.69 5.81
N THR A 235 5.93 -13.66 6.66
CA THR A 235 4.68 -13.83 7.41
C THR A 235 4.96 -13.92 8.93
N LYS A 236 3.92 -14.12 9.73
CA LYS A 236 4.09 -14.44 11.16
C LYS A 236 4.77 -15.78 11.38
N GLN A 237 4.67 -16.72 10.43
CA GLN A 237 5.18 -18.08 10.53
C GLN A 237 6.65 -18.20 10.12
N GLY A 238 7.14 -17.30 9.27
CA GLY A 238 8.50 -17.33 8.77
C GLY A 238 8.72 -16.46 7.55
N GLU A 239 9.84 -16.66 6.90
CA GLU A 239 10.24 -15.95 5.68
C GLU A 239 10.79 -16.95 4.66
N GLU A 240 10.42 -16.76 3.40
CA GLU A 240 10.87 -17.60 2.29
C GLU A 240 11.12 -16.73 1.05
N ILE A 241 11.92 -17.25 0.13
CA ILE A 241 12.21 -16.62 -1.16
C ILE A 241 11.58 -17.51 -2.23
N TYR A 242 10.83 -16.88 -3.12
CA TYR A 242 10.15 -17.54 -4.23
C TYR A 242 10.63 -16.96 -5.55
N SER A 243 10.98 -17.82 -6.49
CA SER A 243 11.15 -17.47 -7.90
C SER A 243 9.80 -17.28 -8.58
N ALA A 244 9.81 -16.78 -9.81
CA ALA A 244 8.58 -16.72 -10.62
C ALA A 244 7.99 -18.12 -10.82
N GLU A 245 8.83 -19.11 -11.07
CA GLU A 245 8.45 -20.51 -11.30
C GLU A 245 7.84 -21.16 -10.06
N ASP A 246 8.36 -20.86 -8.86
CA ASP A 246 7.79 -21.32 -7.59
C ASP A 246 6.35 -20.81 -7.39
N LEU A 247 6.06 -19.63 -7.92
CA LEU A 247 4.73 -19.02 -7.91
C LEU A 247 3.86 -19.46 -9.11
N GLY A 248 4.38 -20.32 -10.00
CA GLY A 248 3.65 -20.86 -11.15
C GLY A 248 3.68 -19.97 -12.40
N PHE A 249 4.65 -19.05 -12.51
CA PHE A 249 4.76 -18.10 -13.62
C PHE A 249 6.14 -18.15 -14.28
N ASN A 250 6.22 -17.60 -15.49
CA ASN A 250 7.48 -17.32 -16.14
C ASN A 250 8.03 -15.97 -15.67
N PRO A 251 9.36 -15.78 -15.61
CA PRO A 251 9.97 -14.47 -15.37
C PRO A 251 9.53 -13.45 -16.43
N VAL A 252 9.38 -12.20 -16.02
CA VAL A 252 9.04 -11.08 -16.89
C VAL A 252 10.16 -10.05 -16.92
N THR A 253 10.10 -9.09 -17.83
CA THR A 253 11.05 -7.98 -17.91
C THR A 253 10.43 -6.68 -17.35
N LEU A 254 11.29 -5.71 -17.05
CA LEU A 254 10.85 -4.36 -16.65
C LEU A 254 9.90 -3.72 -17.65
N GLU A 255 10.17 -3.88 -18.94
CA GLU A 255 9.38 -3.28 -20.01
C GLU A 255 7.97 -3.91 -20.12
N ASP A 256 7.82 -5.19 -19.73
CA ASP A 256 6.53 -5.88 -19.76
C ASP A 256 5.53 -5.30 -18.75
N ILE A 257 6.03 -4.77 -17.63
CA ILE A 257 5.21 -4.27 -16.50
C ILE A 257 5.29 -2.75 -16.32
N LYS A 258 5.87 -2.05 -17.28
CA LYS A 258 6.02 -0.60 -17.24
C LYS A 258 4.66 0.10 -17.36
N ALA A 259 4.45 1.13 -16.54
CA ALA A 259 3.31 2.04 -16.68
C ALA A 259 3.44 2.92 -17.93
N GLY A 260 2.35 3.54 -18.31
CA GLY A 260 2.35 4.58 -19.34
C GLY A 260 3.18 5.80 -18.94
N GLU A 261 3.52 6.63 -19.90
CA GLU A 261 4.23 7.90 -19.65
C GLU A 261 3.28 8.98 -19.11
N THR A 262 1.99 8.83 -19.37
CA THR A 262 0.92 9.70 -18.89
C THR A 262 -0.08 8.94 -18.04
N ILE A 263 -0.88 9.67 -17.26
CA ILE A 263 -1.94 9.04 -16.47
C ILE A 263 -3.01 8.40 -17.37
N GLN A 264 -3.31 8.98 -18.51
CA GLN A 264 -4.27 8.46 -19.49
C GLN A 264 -3.79 7.13 -20.08
N GLU A 265 -2.50 7.04 -20.42
CA GLU A 265 -1.91 5.79 -20.90
C GLU A 265 -1.93 4.70 -19.83
N THR A 266 -1.59 5.06 -18.59
CA THR A 266 -1.63 4.12 -17.47
C THR A 266 -3.07 3.67 -17.18
N ALA A 267 -4.04 4.57 -17.21
CA ALA A 267 -5.46 4.24 -17.04
C ALA A 267 -5.96 3.32 -18.16
N LYS A 268 -5.51 3.51 -19.39
CA LYS A 268 -5.82 2.62 -20.52
C LYS A 268 -5.23 1.23 -20.32
N ILE A 269 -3.96 1.13 -19.89
CA ILE A 269 -3.34 -0.16 -19.56
C ILE A 269 -4.11 -0.86 -18.46
N PHE A 270 -4.47 -0.13 -17.41
CA PHE A 270 -5.26 -0.62 -16.28
C PHE A 270 -6.59 -1.23 -16.73
N MET A 271 -7.36 -0.50 -17.56
CA MET A 271 -8.63 -1.01 -18.10
C MET A 271 -8.44 -2.20 -19.01
N ASN A 272 -7.44 -2.18 -19.92
CA ASN A 272 -7.16 -3.31 -20.79
C ASN A 272 -6.91 -4.60 -19.99
N ILE A 273 -6.18 -4.51 -18.87
CA ILE A 273 -5.93 -5.67 -18.00
C ILE A 273 -7.25 -6.17 -17.37
N LEU A 274 -8.06 -5.27 -16.80
CA LEU A 274 -9.35 -5.66 -16.19
C LEU A 274 -10.34 -6.23 -17.21
N GLU A 275 -10.29 -5.78 -18.47
CA GLU A 275 -11.10 -6.28 -19.58
C GLU A 275 -10.60 -7.61 -20.14
N GLY A 276 -9.53 -8.19 -19.58
CA GLY A 276 -8.92 -9.44 -20.04
C GLY A 276 -8.03 -9.28 -21.28
N ASN A 277 -7.72 -8.06 -21.70
CA ASN A 277 -6.89 -7.73 -22.86
C ASN A 277 -5.44 -7.40 -22.50
N GLY A 278 -5.02 -7.61 -21.23
CA GLY A 278 -3.64 -7.46 -20.79
C GLY A 278 -2.71 -8.47 -21.45
N THR A 279 -1.43 -8.16 -21.55
CA THR A 279 -0.43 -9.14 -22.00
C THR A 279 -0.32 -10.29 -20.99
N GLU A 280 0.19 -11.44 -21.43
CA GLU A 280 0.45 -12.58 -20.53
C GLU A 280 1.31 -12.16 -19.33
N GLN A 281 2.34 -11.36 -19.56
CA GLN A 281 3.27 -10.87 -18.55
C GLN A 281 2.57 -9.95 -17.54
N GLN A 282 1.76 -9.00 -18.00
CA GLN A 282 0.98 -8.12 -17.14
C GLN A 282 0.01 -8.91 -16.26
N ASN A 283 -0.75 -9.84 -16.89
CA ASN A 283 -1.68 -10.69 -16.17
C ASN A 283 -0.96 -11.56 -15.13
N SER A 284 0.19 -12.16 -15.48
CA SER A 284 0.99 -12.99 -14.56
C SER A 284 1.39 -12.25 -13.29
N VAL A 285 1.86 -11.01 -13.41
CA VAL A 285 2.25 -10.20 -12.26
C VAL A 285 1.04 -9.86 -11.36
N ILE A 286 -0.09 -9.52 -11.97
CA ILE A 286 -1.32 -9.23 -11.21
C ILE A 286 -1.83 -10.49 -10.49
N LEU A 287 -1.83 -11.63 -11.20
CA LEU A 287 -2.28 -12.91 -10.64
C LEU A 287 -1.37 -13.41 -9.51
N ALA A 288 -0.04 -13.23 -9.61
CA ALA A 288 0.88 -13.59 -8.56
C ALA A 288 0.57 -12.83 -7.24
N ASN A 289 0.39 -11.51 -7.33
CA ASN A 289 0.05 -10.68 -6.17
C ASN A 289 -1.35 -11.02 -5.60
N ALA A 290 -2.34 -11.22 -6.46
CA ALA A 290 -3.69 -11.59 -6.05
C ALA A 290 -3.75 -12.98 -5.39
N SER A 291 -3.01 -13.95 -5.94
CA SER A 291 -2.97 -15.32 -5.40
C SER A 291 -2.34 -15.38 -4.02
N VAL A 292 -1.24 -14.67 -3.80
CA VAL A 292 -0.61 -14.55 -2.47
C VAL A 292 -1.58 -13.87 -1.50
N ALA A 293 -2.32 -12.84 -1.92
CA ALA A 293 -3.30 -12.17 -1.08
C ALA A 293 -4.46 -13.10 -0.69
N LEU A 294 -5.02 -13.86 -1.62
CA LEU A 294 -6.08 -14.84 -1.36
C LEU A 294 -5.58 -15.95 -0.46
N TYR A 295 -4.40 -16.51 -0.76
CA TYR A 295 -3.80 -17.59 0.04
C TYR A 295 -3.59 -17.20 1.49
N HIS A 296 -3.15 -15.96 1.73
CA HIS A 296 -2.93 -15.45 3.07
C HIS A 296 -4.18 -15.40 3.95
N THR A 297 -5.36 -15.28 3.36
CA THR A 297 -6.61 -15.28 4.14
C THR A 297 -6.98 -16.65 4.71
N ASN A 298 -6.34 -17.74 4.24
CA ASN A 298 -6.60 -19.14 4.62
C ASN A 298 -8.05 -19.62 4.38
N LYS A 299 -8.78 -19.01 3.42
CA LYS A 299 -10.19 -19.30 3.14
C LYS A 299 -10.42 -20.11 1.88
N PHE A 300 -9.50 -20.02 0.93
CA PHE A 300 -9.71 -20.47 -0.45
C PHE A 300 -8.90 -21.73 -0.80
N GLY A 301 -8.37 -22.43 0.21
CA GLY A 301 -7.64 -23.69 0.02
C GLY A 301 -6.13 -23.50 -0.15
N THR A 302 -5.54 -24.29 -1.06
CA THR A 302 -4.10 -24.24 -1.35
C THR A 302 -3.73 -23.01 -2.18
N TYR A 303 -2.43 -22.73 -2.31
CA TYR A 303 -1.96 -21.67 -3.21
C TYR A 303 -2.46 -21.87 -4.65
N ASN A 304 -2.46 -23.10 -5.16
CA ASN A 304 -2.97 -23.40 -6.51
C ASN A 304 -4.48 -23.13 -6.62
N ASP A 305 -5.27 -23.43 -5.58
CA ASP A 305 -6.70 -23.09 -5.59
C ASP A 305 -6.90 -21.56 -5.65
N CYS A 306 -6.09 -20.81 -4.90
CA CYS A 306 -6.10 -19.34 -4.92
C CYS A 306 -5.67 -18.78 -6.29
N LEU A 307 -4.68 -19.38 -6.95
CA LEU A 307 -4.25 -19.00 -8.27
C LEU A 307 -5.37 -19.23 -9.32
N LEU A 308 -6.03 -20.36 -9.29
CA LEU A 308 -7.17 -20.65 -10.18
C LEU A 308 -8.33 -19.68 -9.94
N LEU A 309 -8.62 -19.33 -8.69
CA LEU A 309 -9.66 -18.35 -8.37
C LEU A 309 -9.30 -16.94 -8.86
N ALA A 310 -8.03 -16.53 -8.73
CA ALA A 310 -7.56 -15.25 -9.26
C ALA A 310 -7.66 -15.22 -10.79
N GLN A 311 -7.27 -16.31 -11.47
CA GLN A 311 -7.41 -16.45 -12.93
C GLN A 311 -8.88 -16.38 -13.35
N GLU A 312 -9.75 -17.14 -12.69
CA GLU A 312 -11.19 -17.10 -12.96
C GLU A 312 -11.74 -15.68 -12.75
N SER A 313 -11.34 -14.98 -11.69
CA SER A 313 -11.79 -13.61 -11.41
C SER A 313 -11.44 -12.64 -12.53
N LEU A 314 -10.22 -12.73 -13.07
CA LEU A 314 -9.75 -11.86 -14.15
C LEU A 314 -10.39 -12.24 -15.48
N GLU A 315 -10.32 -13.53 -15.89
CA GLU A 315 -10.74 -14.00 -17.20
C GLU A 315 -12.26 -14.01 -17.40
N SER A 316 -13.04 -14.23 -16.33
CA SER A 316 -14.51 -14.22 -16.41
C SER A 316 -15.12 -12.81 -16.33
N GLY A 317 -14.29 -11.76 -16.13
CA GLY A 317 -14.72 -10.38 -15.96
C GLY A 317 -15.26 -10.05 -14.56
N LYS A 318 -15.12 -10.93 -13.56
CA LYS A 318 -15.54 -10.63 -12.18
C LYS A 318 -14.75 -9.46 -11.57
N ALA A 319 -13.45 -9.39 -11.85
CA ALA A 319 -12.59 -8.27 -11.44
C ALA A 319 -13.06 -6.94 -12.07
N LEU A 320 -13.35 -6.95 -13.38
CA LEU A 320 -13.93 -5.80 -14.09
C LEU A 320 -15.28 -5.39 -13.48
N LYS A 321 -16.14 -6.36 -13.20
CA LYS A 321 -17.45 -6.10 -12.60
C LYS A 321 -17.31 -5.42 -11.22
N SER A 322 -16.35 -5.85 -10.37
CA SER A 322 -16.09 -5.19 -9.09
C SER A 322 -15.66 -3.74 -9.29
N PHE A 323 -14.82 -3.46 -10.30
CA PHE A 323 -14.44 -2.09 -10.67
C PHE A 323 -15.65 -1.26 -11.14
N GLU A 324 -16.46 -1.78 -12.06
CA GLU A 324 -17.65 -1.09 -12.59
C GLU A 324 -18.66 -0.76 -11.48
N LEU A 325 -18.86 -1.68 -10.53
CA LEU A 325 -19.76 -1.48 -9.39
C LEU A 325 -19.21 -0.45 -8.39
N LEU A 326 -17.90 -0.28 -8.31
CA LEU A 326 -17.27 0.72 -7.47
C LEU A 326 -17.36 2.13 -8.06
N VAL A 327 -17.23 2.25 -9.39
CA VAL A 327 -17.21 3.54 -10.11
C VAL A 327 -18.61 4.09 -10.37
N ASN A 328 -19.61 3.21 -10.54
CA ASN A 328 -21.03 3.57 -10.79
C ASN A 328 -21.84 3.57 -9.49
#